data_4376c277f87e2a6559b8b081ccc88f8b
#
_entry.id   4376c277f87e2a6559b8b081ccc88f8b
#
_cell.length_a   1.000
_cell.length_b   1.000
_cell.length_c   1.000
_cell.angle_alpha   90.00
_cell.angle_beta   90.00
_cell.angle_gamma   90.00
#
_symmetry.space_group_name_H-M   'P 1'
#
loop_
_entity.id
_entity.type
_entity.pdbx_description
1 polymer ?
#
loop_
_entity_poly.entity_id
_entity_poly.type
_entity_poly.pdbx_seq_one_letter_code
_entity_poly.pdbx_strand_id
1 'polypeptide(L)'
;MKSLVGTLEIRQSQAEQLGVQAYSRLSSGLEQASLRLSANESFQDAKADIAALTGMTVGHSTQQRLVGRQSFESVEAKQGVSEVSIDGGKVRLRDLIDSASPWRDYKAVRVQGIYYSAFFQDNNSLIDALSAQRLLTPLVCLGDGHDGVWNLFNELATPETRWEMLDGYHLKENLYKVGGSLKRLAAAEALLWRGDVEAAKALFQDCRRKQARNFEAYLSKHRARIVNDQYYQAEQLCSIGSGAVESAVKQIGRRLQISGARWNTASVNPMLSLRCAYLNGQLAS
;
A
#
# COMPACT_ATOMS: atom_id res chain seq x y z
N MET A 1 8.64 -23.12 -27.72
CA MET A 1 8.36 -22.38 -26.44
C MET A 1 9.59 -21.57 -26.06
N LYS A 2 9.45 -20.30 -25.69
CA LYS A 2 10.56 -19.49 -25.18
C LYS A 2 10.83 -19.84 -23.72
N SER A 3 12.08 -19.97 -23.33
CA SER A 3 12.52 -20.26 -21.94
C SER A 3 13.67 -19.36 -21.53
N LEU A 4 14.12 -19.47 -20.28
CA LEU A 4 15.28 -18.73 -19.76
C LEU A 4 16.60 -19.10 -20.45
N VAL A 5 16.67 -20.27 -21.08
CA VAL A 5 17.87 -20.80 -21.75
C VAL A 5 17.76 -20.80 -23.28
N GLY A 6 16.75 -20.13 -23.81
CA GLY A 6 16.55 -20.06 -25.27
C GLY A 6 15.18 -20.58 -25.73
N THR A 7 15.04 -20.80 -27.04
CA THR A 7 13.82 -21.37 -27.63
C THR A 7 13.91 -22.89 -27.62
N LEU A 8 12.93 -23.54 -27.01
CA LEU A 8 12.81 -24.98 -26.90
C LEU A 8 11.78 -25.51 -27.91
N GLU A 9 12.14 -26.54 -28.65
CA GLU A 9 11.20 -27.34 -29.40
C GLU A 9 10.72 -28.49 -28.50
N ILE A 10 9.44 -28.49 -28.18
CA ILE A 10 8.84 -29.47 -27.26
C ILE A 10 7.81 -30.28 -28.08
N ARG A 11 7.96 -31.60 -28.10
CA ARG A 11 6.97 -32.55 -28.68
C ARG A 11 5.78 -32.67 -27.71
N GLN A 12 4.63 -33.06 -28.23
CA GLN A 12 3.41 -33.21 -27.45
C GLN A 12 3.59 -34.13 -26.23
N SER A 13 4.22 -35.30 -26.41
CA SER A 13 4.51 -36.23 -25.30
C SER A 13 5.41 -35.65 -24.22
N GLN A 14 6.36 -34.79 -24.59
CA GLN A 14 7.22 -34.08 -23.63
C GLN A 14 6.46 -32.97 -22.92
N ALA A 15 5.56 -32.26 -23.61
CA ALA A 15 4.72 -31.26 -23.03
C ALA A 15 3.80 -31.85 -21.95
N GLU A 16 3.21 -33.01 -22.22
CA GLU A 16 2.37 -33.74 -21.27
C GLU A 16 3.17 -34.20 -20.03
N GLN A 17 4.37 -34.76 -20.22
CA GLN A 17 5.25 -35.14 -19.08
C GLN A 17 5.71 -33.96 -18.25
N LEU A 18 5.92 -32.78 -18.85
CA LEU A 18 6.36 -31.57 -18.18
C LEU A 18 5.19 -30.72 -17.66
N GLY A 19 3.94 -31.16 -17.80
CA GLY A 19 2.76 -30.41 -17.40
C GLY A 19 2.59 -29.07 -18.13
N VAL A 20 3.17 -28.94 -19.35
CA VAL A 20 3.08 -27.71 -20.14
C VAL A 20 1.71 -27.63 -20.80
N GLN A 21 0.98 -26.57 -20.49
CA GLN A 21 -0.35 -26.34 -21.08
C GLN A 21 -0.25 -26.16 -22.61
N ALA A 22 -1.26 -26.63 -23.32
CA ALA A 22 -1.37 -26.44 -24.76
C ALA A 22 -1.29 -24.94 -25.11
N TYR A 23 -0.59 -24.65 -26.23
CA TYR A 23 -0.36 -23.29 -26.73
C TYR A 23 0.48 -22.37 -25.80
N SER A 24 1.13 -22.87 -24.76
CA SER A 24 2.08 -22.10 -23.95
C SER A 24 3.26 -21.64 -24.80
N ARG A 25 3.43 -20.32 -24.89
CA ARG A 25 4.53 -19.71 -25.67
C ARG A 25 5.76 -19.43 -24.79
N LEU A 26 5.60 -19.36 -23.50
CA LEU A 26 6.64 -19.09 -22.51
C LEU A 26 6.71 -20.25 -21.52
N SER A 27 7.90 -20.56 -21.05
CA SER A 27 8.09 -21.49 -19.93
C SER A 27 7.68 -20.83 -18.63
N SER A 28 7.34 -21.61 -17.61
CA SER A 28 7.00 -21.11 -16.27
C SER A 28 8.10 -20.21 -15.71
N GLY A 29 9.37 -20.59 -15.83
CA GLY A 29 10.49 -19.78 -15.37
C GLY A 29 10.60 -18.42 -16.10
N LEU A 30 10.34 -18.37 -17.43
CA LEU A 30 10.35 -17.10 -18.16
C LEU A 30 9.12 -16.25 -17.84
N GLU A 31 7.96 -16.85 -17.56
CA GLU A 31 6.78 -16.14 -17.07
C GLU A 31 7.03 -15.53 -15.70
N GLN A 32 7.60 -16.29 -14.75
CA GLN A 32 7.94 -15.80 -13.42
C GLN A 32 8.98 -14.67 -13.47
N ALA A 33 10.04 -14.80 -14.26
CA ALA A 33 11.02 -13.73 -14.46
C ALA A 33 10.36 -12.47 -15.02
N SER A 34 9.45 -12.63 -16.01
CA SER A 34 8.70 -11.52 -16.61
C SER A 34 7.79 -10.83 -15.58
N LEU A 35 7.08 -11.59 -14.74
CA LEU A 35 6.23 -11.06 -13.66
C LEU A 35 7.07 -10.33 -12.61
N ARG A 36 8.19 -10.91 -12.18
CA ARG A 36 9.09 -10.32 -11.17
C ARG A 36 9.66 -8.98 -11.64
N LEU A 37 10.13 -8.88 -12.88
CA LEU A 37 10.61 -7.63 -13.45
C LEU A 37 9.45 -6.63 -13.62
N SER A 38 8.32 -7.06 -14.19
CA SER A 38 7.13 -6.23 -14.34
C SER A 38 6.57 -5.68 -13.02
N ALA A 39 6.80 -6.36 -11.89
CA ALA A 39 6.42 -5.88 -10.57
C ALA A 39 7.28 -4.71 -10.08
N ASN A 40 8.47 -4.50 -10.63
CA ASN A 40 9.44 -3.53 -10.13
C ASN A 40 9.70 -2.35 -11.06
N GLU A 41 9.56 -2.57 -12.38
CA GLU A 41 9.95 -1.61 -13.40
C GLU A 41 8.89 -1.47 -14.51
N SER A 42 9.11 -0.58 -15.47
CA SER A 42 8.20 -0.45 -16.59
C SER A 42 8.19 -1.70 -17.45
N PHE A 43 7.09 -1.96 -18.16
CA PHE A 43 7.06 -3.10 -19.11
C PHE A 43 8.10 -2.97 -20.22
N GLN A 44 8.54 -1.74 -20.53
CA GLN A 44 9.57 -1.49 -21.54
C GLN A 44 10.95 -1.89 -21.00
N ASP A 45 11.26 -1.51 -19.76
CA ASP A 45 12.52 -1.85 -19.11
C ASP A 45 12.57 -3.36 -18.83
N ALA A 46 11.49 -3.95 -18.32
CA ALA A 46 11.37 -5.41 -18.14
C ALA A 46 11.58 -6.20 -19.44
N LYS A 47 11.14 -5.68 -20.59
CA LYS A 47 11.44 -6.28 -21.90
C LYS A 47 12.95 -6.22 -22.20
N ALA A 48 13.59 -5.08 -21.91
CA ALA A 48 15.02 -4.90 -22.16
C ALA A 48 15.86 -5.81 -21.26
N ASP A 49 15.51 -5.87 -19.98
CA ASP A 49 16.22 -6.68 -18.99
C ASP A 49 16.07 -8.18 -19.26
N ILE A 50 14.86 -8.65 -19.61
CA ILE A 50 14.65 -10.03 -20.04
C ILE A 50 15.54 -10.36 -21.25
N ALA A 51 15.61 -9.46 -22.23
CA ALA A 51 16.43 -9.67 -23.41
C ALA A 51 17.92 -9.71 -23.09
N ALA A 52 18.38 -8.83 -22.21
CA ALA A 52 19.78 -8.79 -21.78
C ALA A 52 20.19 -10.03 -20.96
N LEU A 53 19.31 -10.49 -20.06
CA LEU A 53 19.61 -11.60 -19.15
C LEU A 53 19.46 -12.99 -19.80
N THR A 54 18.54 -13.13 -20.77
CA THR A 54 18.17 -14.46 -21.32
C THR A 54 18.34 -14.58 -22.81
N GLY A 55 18.65 -13.50 -23.52
CA GLY A 55 18.60 -13.44 -24.97
C GLY A 55 17.19 -13.54 -25.57
N MET A 56 16.14 -13.69 -24.71
CA MET A 56 14.75 -13.86 -25.15
C MET A 56 13.99 -12.55 -25.03
N THR A 57 13.16 -12.27 -26.02
CA THR A 57 12.30 -11.09 -25.99
C THR A 57 10.87 -11.45 -25.59
N VAL A 58 10.36 -10.87 -24.51
CA VAL A 58 8.96 -10.88 -24.12
C VAL A 58 8.40 -9.47 -24.27
N GLY A 59 7.51 -9.29 -25.28
CA GLY A 59 6.97 -7.96 -25.58
C GLY A 59 6.13 -7.39 -24.45
N HIS A 60 6.11 -6.08 -24.28
CA HIS A 60 5.36 -5.38 -23.22
C HIS A 60 3.86 -5.73 -23.20
N SER A 61 3.21 -5.88 -24.34
CA SER A 61 1.80 -6.32 -24.40
C SER A 61 1.60 -7.75 -23.89
N THR A 62 2.61 -8.62 -24.05
CA THR A 62 2.58 -9.98 -23.50
C THR A 62 2.74 -9.93 -21.99
N GLN A 63 3.67 -9.14 -21.49
CA GLN A 63 3.85 -8.92 -20.04
C GLN A 63 2.59 -8.36 -19.40
N GLN A 64 1.96 -7.35 -20.00
CA GLN A 64 0.69 -6.80 -19.53
C GLN A 64 -0.41 -7.86 -19.44
N ARG A 65 -0.52 -8.72 -20.47
CA ARG A 65 -1.48 -9.84 -20.46
C ARG A 65 -1.14 -10.91 -19.42
N LEU A 66 0.15 -11.17 -19.20
CA LEU A 66 0.58 -12.07 -18.12
C LEU A 66 0.12 -11.53 -16.76
N VAL A 67 0.37 -10.26 -16.47
CA VAL A 67 -0.08 -9.62 -15.22
C VAL A 67 -1.59 -9.70 -15.07
N GLY A 68 -2.36 -9.39 -16.11
CA GLY A 68 -3.82 -9.42 -16.07
C GLY A 68 -4.45 -10.82 -15.90
N ARG A 69 -3.69 -11.88 -16.10
CA ARG A 69 -4.15 -13.27 -15.91
C ARG A 69 -3.77 -13.87 -14.57
N GLN A 70 -2.87 -13.21 -13.82
CA GLN A 70 -2.45 -13.71 -12.52
C GLN A 70 -3.51 -13.43 -11.46
N SER A 71 -3.73 -14.43 -10.64
CA SER A 71 -4.41 -14.30 -9.36
C SER A 71 -3.45 -14.79 -8.27
N PHE A 72 -3.29 -14.00 -7.23
CA PHE A 72 -2.45 -14.37 -6.10
C PHE A 72 -3.34 -14.64 -4.90
N GLU A 73 -3.07 -15.74 -4.22
CA GLU A 73 -3.76 -16.07 -2.98
C GLU A 73 -3.49 -15.01 -1.92
N SER A 74 -4.50 -14.71 -1.12
CA SER A 74 -4.33 -13.86 0.06
C SER A 74 -3.32 -14.51 0.99
N VAL A 75 -2.33 -13.74 1.41
CA VAL A 75 -1.38 -14.23 2.41
C VAL A 75 -2.09 -14.22 3.76
N GLU A 76 -2.20 -15.37 4.39
CA GLU A 76 -2.68 -15.46 5.76
C GLU A 76 -1.52 -15.26 6.75
N ALA A 77 -1.77 -14.44 7.76
CA ALA A 77 -0.82 -14.25 8.84
C ALA A 77 -0.70 -15.55 9.64
N LYS A 78 0.53 -16.04 9.84
CA LYS A 78 0.79 -17.28 10.61
C LYS A 78 0.36 -17.17 12.08
N GLN A 79 0.26 -15.96 12.58
CA GLN A 79 -0.12 -15.64 13.96
C GLN A 79 -1.36 -14.74 13.95
N GLY A 80 -2.03 -14.62 15.11
CA GLY A 80 -3.14 -13.69 15.25
C GLY A 80 -2.69 -12.25 14.99
N VAL A 81 -3.52 -11.50 14.29
CA VAL A 81 -3.27 -10.12 13.88
C VAL A 81 -3.74 -9.16 14.95
N SER A 82 -2.82 -8.47 15.60
CA SER A 82 -3.12 -7.44 16.60
C SER A 82 -3.11 -6.01 16.05
N GLU A 83 -2.57 -5.81 14.84
CA GLU A 83 -2.42 -4.47 14.25
C GLU A 83 -2.68 -4.48 12.75
N VAL A 84 -3.51 -3.54 12.31
CA VAL A 84 -3.78 -3.26 10.89
C VAL A 84 -3.58 -1.76 10.64
N SER A 85 -2.85 -1.46 9.59
CA SER A 85 -2.66 -0.09 9.14
C SER A 85 -3.20 0.08 7.74
N ILE A 86 -3.96 1.16 7.50
CA ILE A 86 -4.52 1.51 6.19
C ILE A 86 -4.11 2.94 5.86
N ASP A 87 -3.58 3.13 4.66
CA ASP A 87 -3.19 4.45 4.16
C ASP A 87 -3.50 4.58 2.66
N GLY A 88 -3.59 5.81 2.16
CA GLY A 88 -3.91 6.14 0.78
C GLY A 88 -2.68 6.32 -0.10
N GLY A 89 -2.66 5.68 -1.26
CA GLY A 89 -1.72 5.99 -2.33
C GLY A 89 -2.43 6.56 -3.56
N LYS A 90 -1.68 7.14 -4.49
CA LYS A 90 -2.25 7.75 -5.70
C LYS A 90 -1.78 7.03 -6.96
N VAL A 91 -2.69 6.87 -7.91
CA VAL A 91 -2.42 6.36 -9.24
C VAL A 91 -2.93 7.34 -10.30
N ARG A 92 -2.15 7.52 -11.39
CA ARG A 92 -2.53 8.37 -12.49
C ARG A 92 -3.22 7.56 -13.58
N LEU A 93 -4.46 7.91 -13.90
CA LEU A 93 -5.24 7.25 -14.94
C LEU A 93 -5.10 7.97 -16.29
N ARG A 94 -5.30 7.24 -17.37
CA ARG A 94 -5.28 7.75 -18.75
C ARG A 94 -6.65 7.75 -19.43
N ASP A 95 -7.59 7.01 -18.90
CA ASP A 95 -8.95 6.82 -19.42
C ASP A 95 -9.98 7.81 -18.84
N LEU A 96 -9.51 8.80 -18.07
CA LEU A 96 -10.32 9.89 -17.54
C LEU A 96 -10.15 11.15 -18.39
N ILE A 97 -10.81 11.19 -19.55
CA ILE A 97 -10.62 12.26 -20.54
C ILE A 97 -11.22 13.58 -20.05
N ASP A 98 -12.37 13.55 -19.37
CA ASP A 98 -13.12 14.74 -18.94
C ASP A 98 -12.98 15.06 -17.43
N SER A 99 -12.00 14.52 -16.76
CA SER A 99 -11.83 14.75 -15.33
C SER A 99 -10.88 15.90 -15.03
N ALA A 100 -11.23 16.76 -14.08
CA ALA A 100 -10.38 17.85 -13.60
C ALA A 100 -9.02 17.38 -13.07
N SER A 101 -8.92 16.11 -12.63
CA SER A 101 -7.65 15.49 -12.21
C SER A 101 -7.58 14.04 -12.70
N PRO A 102 -6.46 13.61 -13.30
CA PRO A 102 -6.23 12.23 -13.69
C PRO A 102 -5.84 11.32 -12.52
N TRP A 103 -5.65 11.89 -11.33
CA TRP A 103 -5.22 11.14 -10.14
C TRP A 103 -6.41 10.55 -9.40
N ARG A 104 -6.27 9.30 -8.97
CA ARG A 104 -7.24 8.60 -8.10
C ARG A 104 -6.50 7.91 -6.97
N ASP A 105 -7.19 7.75 -5.85
CA ASP A 105 -6.64 7.12 -4.67
C ASP A 105 -6.87 5.60 -4.71
N TYR A 106 -5.87 4.83 -4.27
CA TYR A 106 -5.99 3.44 -3.89
C TYR A 106 -5.69 3.31 -2.39
N LYS A 107 -6.15 2.27 -1.76
CA LYS A 107 -5.86 1.97 -0.36
C LYS A 107 -4.80 0.88 -0.27
N ALA A 108 -3.75 1.16 0.47
CA ALA A 108 -2.73 0.21 0.85
C ALA A 108 -2.98 -0.25 2.29
N VAL A 109 -2.84 -1.53 2.51
CA VAL A 109 -3.00 -2.19 3.80
C VAL A 109 -1.69 -2.82 4.19
N ARG A 110 -1.33 -2.69 5.46
CA ARG A 110 -0.24 -3.44 6.08
C ARG A 110 -0.73 -4.11 7.35
N VAL A 111 -0.47 -5.40 7.47
CA VAL A 111 -0.82 -6.22 8.62
C VAL A 111 0.44 -6.56 9.38
N GLN A 112 0.54 -6.12 10.63
CA GLN A 112 1.67 -6.37 11.55
C GLN A 112 3.08 -6.21 10.95
N GLY A 113 3.22 -5.31 9.97
CA GLY A 113 4.50 -5.14 9.32
C GLY A 113 4.99 -6.26 8.39
N ILE A 114 4.19 -7.31 8.20
CA ILE A 114 4.59 -8.53 7.51
C ILE A 114 3.93 -8.66 6.14
N TYR A 115 2.69 -8.23 6.00
CA TYR A 115 1.87 -8.47 4.83
C TYR A 115 1.42 -7.16 4.17
N TYR A 116 1.53 -7.10 2.84
CA TYR A 116 1.12 -5.97 2.01
C TYR A 116 -0.07 -6.35 1.15
N SER A 117 -1.06 -5.47 1.11
CA SER A 117 -2.19 -5.56 0.20
C SER A 117 -2.58 -4.17 -0.29
N ALA A 118 -3.17 -4.07 -1.47
CA ALA A 118 -3.63 -2.78 -1.98
C ALA A 118 -4.83 -2.97 -2.91
N PHE A 119 -5.79 -2.06 -2.80
CA PHE A 119 -7.08 -2.12 -3.49
C PHE A 119 -7.42 -0.76 -4.10
N PHE A 120 -7.81 -0.77 -5.35
CA PHE A 120 -8.24 0.41 -6.08
C PHE A 120 -9.74 0.34 -6.33
N GLN A 121 -10.50 1.27 -5.73
CA GLN A 121 -11.96 1.36 -5.84
C GLN A 121 -12.70 0.05 -5.48
N ASP A 122 -12.14 -0.74 -4.57
CA ASP A 122 -12.66 -2.05 -4.18
C ASP A 122 -12.51 -2.24 -2.66
N ASN A 123 -13.39 -1.58 -1.91
CA ASN A 123 -13.42 -1.68 -0.46
C ASN A 123 -13.89 -3.05 0.01
N ASN A 124 -14.77 -3.71 -0.74
CA ASN A 124 -15.31 -5.02 -0.36
C ASN A 124 -14.19 -6.07 -0.33
N SER A 125 -13.41 -6.16 -1.40
CA SER A 125 -12.26 -7.07 -1.42
C SER A 125 -11.21 -6.73 -0.36
N LEU A 126 -11.05 -5.45 0.02
CA LEU A 126 -10.18 -5.05 1.13
C LEU A 126 -10.71 -5.61 2.45
N ILE A 127 -11.99 -5.45 2.74
CA ILE A 127 -12.62 -5.94 3.97
C ILE A 127 -12.59 -7.47 4.01
N ASP A 128 -12.91 -8.13 2.90
CA ASP A 128 -12.87 -9.60 2.80
C ASP A 128 -11.45 -10.13 3.09
N ALA A 129 -10.42 -9.50 2.52
CA ALA A 129 -9.02 -9.89 2.72
C ALA A 129 -8.57 -9.71 4.18
N LEU A 130 -9.06 -8.67 4.88
CA LEU A 130 -8.75 -8.44 6.29
C LEU A 130 -9.58 -9.34 7.21
N SER A 131 -10.85 -9.56 6.89
CA SER A 131 -11.74 -10.43 7.66
C SER A 131 -11.33 -11.91 7.57
N ALA A 132 -10.64 -12.32 6.52
CA ALA A 132 -10.04 -13.62 6.39
C ALA A 132 -8.85 -13.85 7.35
N GLN A 133 -8.27 -12.76 7.91
CA GLN A 133 -7.19 -12.87 8.90
C GLN A 133 -7.75 -13.19 10.28
N ARG A 134 -6.97 -13.91 11.10
CA ARG A 134 -7.30 -14.13 12.52
C ARG A 134 -7.05 -12.84 13.31
N LEU A 135 -8.02 -11.92 13.30
CA LEU A 135 -7.92 -10.66 14.03
C LEU A 135 -8.01 -10.91 15.54
N LEU A 136 -7.11 -10.29 16.31
CA LEU A 136 -7.10 -10.32 17.77
C LEU A 136 -7.92 -9.16 18.35
N THR A 137 -8.31 -9.27 19.61
CA THR A 137 -9.04 -8.24 20.35
C THR A 137 -8.21 -7.83 21.57
N PRO A 138 -7.94 -6.52 21.80
CA PRO A 138 -8.30 -5.40 20.90
C PRO A 138 -7.44 -5.38 19.63
N LEU A 139 -8.05 -4.93 18.51
CA LEU A 139 -7.34 -4.69 17.26
C LEU A 139 -6.81 -3.26 17.23
N VAL A 140 -5.51 -3.08 17.04
CA VAL A 140 -4.93 -1.74 16.79
C VAL A 140 -5.18 -1.34 15.34
N CYS A 141 -5.87 -0.22 15.14
CA CYS A 141 -6.22 0.34 13.84
C CYS A 141 -5.46 1.66 13.63
N LEU A 142 -4.42 1.62 12.80
CA LEU A 142 -3.62 2.78 12.42
C LEU A 142 -4.11 3.36 11.11
N GLY A 143 -4.44 4.66 11.09
CA GLY A 143 -4.91 5.33 9.88
C GLY A 143 -4.46 6.78 9.78
N ASP A 144 -4.48 7.28 8.52
CA ASP A 144 -4.38 8.70 8.24
C ASP A 144 -5.64 9.45 8.73
N GLY A 145 -5.68 10.74 8.65
CA GLY A 145 -6.85 11.52 9.07
C GLY A 145 -8.07 11.44 8.15
N HIS A 146 -8.10 10.52 7.16
CA HIS A 146 -9.17 10.45 6.17
C HIS A 146 -10.35 9.58 6.62
N ASP A 147 -11.58 10.14 6.57
CA ASP A 147 -12.78 9.45 7.06
C ASP A 147 -13.03 8.09 6.37
N GLY A 148 -12.67 7.97 5.09
CA GLY A 148 -12.81 6.71 4.34
C GLY A 148 -11.96 5.56 4.89
N VAL A 149 -10.87 5.84 5.63
CA VAL A 149 -10.08 4.83 6.32
C VAL A 149 -10.79 4.38 7.60
N TRP A 150 -11.29 5.33 8.38
CA TRP A 150 -12.03 5.05 9.62
C TRP A 150 -13.32 4.27 9.37
N ASN A 151 -14.01 4.55 8.26
CA ASN A 151 -15.19 3.78 7.87
C ASN A 151 -14.86 2.30 7.61
N LEU A 152 -13.70 1.99 7.01
CA LEU A 152 -13.27 0.60 6.84
C LEU A 152 -12.98 -0.09 8.18
N PHE A 153 -12.35 0.60 9.12
CA PHE A 153 -12.13 0.03 10.45
C PHE A 153 -13.43 -0.23 11.21
N ASN A 154 -14.50 0.57 10.96
CA ASN A 154 -15.82 0.30 11.51
C ASN A 154 -16.46 -1.00 11.01
N GLU A 155 -16.10 -1.43 9.79
CA GLU A 155 -16.56 -2.70 9.22
C GLU A 155 -15.79 -3.91 9.75
N LEU A 156 -14.53 -3.70 10.22
CA LEU A 156 -13.64 -4.77 10.71
C LEU A 156 -13.82 -5.08 12.19
N ALA A 157 -14.08 -4.08 13.02
CA ALA A 157 -14.17 -4.25 14.47
C ALA A 157 -15.07 -3.18 15.10
N THR A 158 -15.74 -3.51 16.21
CA THR A 158 -16.57 -2.55 16.95
C THR A 158 -15.70 -1.57 17.74
N PRO A 159 -16.23 -0.40 18.16
CA PRO A 159 -15.47 0.54 18.97
C PRO A 159 -14.90 -0.05 20.26
N GLU A 160 -15.57 -1.05 20.83
CA GLU A 160 -15.16 -1.72 22.07
C GLU A 160 -14.02 -2.74 21.86
N THR A 161 -13.86 -3.22 20.62
CA THR A 161 -12.90 -4.27 20.27
C THR A 161 -11.71 -3.76 19.46
N ARG A 162 -11.63 -2.43 19.25
CA ARG A 162 -10.49 -1.82 18.54
C ARG A 162 -9.94 -0.61 19.28
N TRP A 163 -8.67 -0.33 19.01
CA TRP A 163 -7.99 0.90 19.39
C TRP A 163 -7.64 1.68 18.13
N GLU A 164 -8.24 2.85 17.96
CA GLU A 164 -7.97 3.73 16.83
C GLU A 164 -6.79 4.65 17.17
N MET A 165 -5.80 4.67 16.30
CA MET A 165 -4.61 5.49 16.44
C MET A 165 -4.38 6.31 15.17
N LEU A 166 -4.30 7.62 15.35
CA LEU A 166 -3.94 8.53 14.26
C LEU A 166 -2.45 8.40 13.99
N ASP A 167 -2.12 8.23 12.71
CA ASP A 167 -0.75 8.21 12.26
C ASP A 167 0.03 9.47 12.66
N GLY A 168 1.07 9.28 13.47
CA GLY A 168 1.93 10.34 13.97
C GLY A 168 2.65 11.12 12.87
N TYR A 169 2.99 10.48 11.74
CA TYR A 169 3.60 11.17 10.61
C TYR A 169 2.62 12.17 9.96
N HIS A 170 1.41 11.73 9.67
CA HIS A 170 0.36 12.60 9.13
C HIS A 170 -0.03 13.70 10.12
N LEU A 171 -0.04 13.40 11.42
CA LEU A 171 -0.25 14.42 12.45
C LEU A 171 0.85 15.48 12.41
N LYS A 172 2.11 15.06 12.35
CA LYS A 172 3.28 15.93 12.22
C LYS A 172 3.26 16.74 10.93
N GLU A 173 2.97 16.11 9.79
CA GLU A 173 2.85 16.79 8.50
C GLU A 173 1.79 17.91 8.55
N ASN A 174 0.61 17.63 9.12
CA ASN A 174 -0.44 18.62 9.28
C ASN A 174 -0.04 19.76 10.25
N LEU A 175 0.68 19.44 11.33
CA LEU A 175 1.26 20.45 12.22
C LEU A 175 2.19 21.41 11.46
N TYR A 176 3.12 20.88 10.67
CA TYR A 176 4.10 21.72 9.97
C TYR A 176 3.49 22.53 8.81
N LYS A 177 2.33 22.12 8.26
CA LYS A 177 1.54 22.93 7.31
C LYS A 177 1.01 24.22 7.90
N VAL A 178 0.93 24.36 9.24
CA VAL A 178 0.57 25.60 9.92
C VAL A 178 1.59 26.72 9.63
N GLY A 179 2.86 26.34 9.57
CA GLY A 179 3.98 27.26 9.34
C GLY A 179 4.19 28.27 10.45
N GLY A 180 5.14 29.16 10.25
CA GLY A 180 5.47 30.24 11.22
C GLY A 180 6.62 29.85 12.14
N SER A 181 6.50 30.05 13.44
CA SER A 181 7.58 29.83 14.40
C SER A 181 7.95 28.35 14.54
N LEU A 182 9.14 27.96 14.10
CA LEU A 182 9.66 26.60 14.29
C LEU A 182 9.72 26.18 15.76
N LYS A 183 10.01 27.13 16.66
CA LYS A 183 10.02 26.87 18.13
C LYS A 183 8.63 26.48 18.62
N ARG A 184 7.58 27.17 18.14
CA ARG A 184 6.18 26.83 18.46
C ARG A 184 5.80 25.45 17.91
N LEU A 185 6.14 25.17 16.65
CA LEU A 185 5.84 23.88 16.02
C LEU A 185 6.54 22.73 16.75
N ALA A 186 7.82 22.88 17.10
CA ALA A 186 8.54 21.87 17.86
C ALA A 186 7.95 21.65 19.27
N ALA A 187 7.51 22.72 19.95
CA ALA A 187 6.84 22.61 21.24
C ALA A 187 5.49 21.88 21.10
N ALA A 188 4.71 22.18 20.07
CA ALA A 188 3.45 21.49 19.80
C ALA A 188 3.68 20.01 19.44
N GLU A 189 4.70 19.70 18.64
CA GLU A 189 5.09 18.32 18.33
C GLU A 189 5.40 17.51 19.59
N ALA A 190 6.19 18.08 20.52
CA ALA A 190 6.54 17.42 21.77
C ALA A 190 5.33 17.18 22.69
N LEU A 191 4.33 18.09 22.67
CA LEU A 191 3.08 17.90 23.41
C LEU A 191 2.21 16.82 22.77
N LEU A 192 2.07 16.85 21.46
CA LEU A 192 1.29 15.85 20.71
C LEU A 192 1.90 14.45 20.86
N TRP A 193 3.24 14.33 20.88
CA TRP A 193 3.93 13.08 21.12
C TRP A 193 3.58 12.45 22.48
N ARG A 194 3.21 13.26 23.46
CA ARG A 194 2.73 12.82 24.78
C ARG A 194 1.20 12.71 24.87
N GLY A 195 0.49 12.98 23.77
CA GLY A 195 -0.97 12.99 23.76
C GLY A 195 -1.62 14.23 24.40
N ASP A 196 -0.82 15.28 24.69
CA ASP A 196 -1.29 16.51 25.32
C ASP A 196 -1.94 17.46 24.30
N VAL A 197 -3.05 17.01 23.71
CA VAL A 197 -3.71 17.73 22.61
C VAL A 197 -4.18 19.13 23.02
N GLU A 198 -4.74 19.29 24.21
CA GLU A 198 -5.25 20.59 24.66
C GLU A 198 -4.11 21.58 24.91
N ALA A 199 -3.01 21.13 25.49
CA ALA A 199 -1.82 21.97 25.62
C ALA A 199 -1.21 22.34 24.26
N ALA A 200 -1.22 21.43 23.30
CA ALA A 200 -0.77 21.72 21.93
C ALA A 200 -1.67 22.76 21.24
N LYS A 201 -3.00 22.67 21.38
CA LYS A 201 -3.98 23.65 20.86
C LYS A 201 -3.76 25.03 21.47
N ALA A 202 -3.49 25.10 22.78
CA ALA A 202 -3.25 26.35 23.47
C ALA A 202 -2.08 27.18 22.87
N LEU A 203 -1.08 26.52 22.27
CA LEU A 203 0.02 27.21 21.60
C LEU A 203 -0.41 27.98 20.33
N PHE A 204 -1.61 27.74 19.81
CA PHE A 204 -2.11 28.36 18.58
C PHE A 204 -3.24 29.37 18.81
N GLN A 205 -3.75 29.53 20.03
CA GLN A 205 -4.89 30.40 20.35
C GLN A 205 -4.72 31.85 19.83
N ASP A 206 -3.50 32.40 19.89
CA ASP A 206 -3.21 33.76 19.39
C ASP A 206 -2.83 33.76 17.88
N CYS A 207 -2.86 32.60 17.22
CA CYS A 207 -2.45 32.49 15.84
C CYS A 207 -3.62 32.75 14.88
N ARG A 208 -3.64 33.94 14.23
CA ARG A 208 -4.72 34.33 13.30
C ARG A 208 -4.68 33.63 11.94
N ARG A 209 -3.72 32.75 11.70
CA ARG A 209 -3.58 32.05 10.43
C ARG A 209 -4.71 31.05 10.19
N LYS A 210 -5.22 31.00 8.97
CA LYS A 210 -6.25 30.00 8.57
C LYS A 210 -5.77 28.59 8.83
N GLN A 211 -4.49 28.30 8.56
CA GLN A 211 -3.87 26.99 8.75
C GLN A 211 -3.86 26.56 10.22
N ALA A 212 -3.66 27.50 11.17
CA ALA A 212 -3.74 27.19 12.60
C ALA A 212 -5.15 26.75 13.00
N ARG A 213 -6.17 27.50 12.57
CA ARG A 213 -7.59 27.14 12.83
C ARG A 213 -7.96 25.79 12.21
N ASN A 214 -7.48 25.51 10.98
CA ASN A 214 -7.70 24.22 10.34
C ASN A 214 -7.03 23.10 11.14
N PHE A 215 -5.82 23.33 11.66
CA PHE A 215 -5.10 22.36 12.48
C PHE A 215 -5.78 22.12 13.83
N GLU A 216 -6.27 23.17 14.51
CA GLU A 216 -7.06 23.02 15.74
C GLU A 216 -8.35 22.20 15.51
N ALA A 217 -9.05 22.46 14.41
CA ALA A 217 -10.21 21.66 14.00
C ALA A 217 -9.84 20.19 13.75
N TYR A 218 -8.69 19.94 13.09
CA TYR A 218 -8.15 18.60 12.85
C TYR A 218 -7.83 17.89 14.17
N LEU A 219 -7.15 18.56 15.11
CA LEU A 219 -6.86 18.01 16.44
C LEU A 219 -8.15 17.69 17.21
N SER A 220 -9.15 18.55 17.13
CA SER A 220 -10.45 18.33 17.79
C SER A 220 -11.18 17.13 17.19
N LYS A 221 -11.18 16.98 15.86
CA LYS A 221 -11.79 15.87 15.15
C LYS A 221 -11.17 14.53 15.54
N HIS A 222 -9.85 14.51 15.65
CA HIS A 222 -9.09 13.27 15.89
C HIS A 222 -8.65 13.09 17.36
N ARG A 223 -9.22 13.87 18.28
CA ARG A 223 -8.79 13.90 19.69
C ARG A 223 -8.72 12.51 20.34
N ALA A 224 -9.71 11.66 20.08
CA ALA A 224 -9.77 10.31 20.65
C ALA A 224 -8.72 9.35 20.05
N ARG A 225 -8.14 9.69 18.89
CA ARG A 225 -7.17 8.89 18.15
C ARG A 225 -5.72 9.34 18.36
N ILE A 226 -5.53 10.51 18.98
CA ILE A 226 -4.20 11.02 19.33
C ILE A 226 -3.89 10.52 20.73
N VAL A 227 -2.99 9.55 20.80
CA VAL A 227 -2.60 8.85 22.01
C VAL A 227 -1.25 9.36 22.54
N ASN A 228 -0.79 8.83 23.66
CA ASN A 228 0.55 9.08 24.16
C ASN A 228 1.55 8.17 23.43
N ASP A 229 2.03 8.60 22.26
CA ASP A 229 2.97 7.85 21.43
C ASP A 229 4.26 7.51 22.19
N GLN A 230 4.73 8.39 23.06
CA GLN A 230 5.93 8.14 23.87
C GLN A 230 5.74 6.93 24.79
N TYR A 231 4.58 6.80 25.43
CA TYR A 231 4.26 5.66 26.28
C TYR A 231 4.10 4.37 25.48
N TYR A 232 3.32 4.42 24.40
CA TYR A 232 3.10 3.24 23.55
C TYR A 232 4.40 2.71 22.94
N GLN A 233 5.32 3.61 22.56
CA GLN A 233 6.63 3.23 22.05
C GLN A 233 7.52 2.59 23.11
N ALA A 234 7.56 3.19 24.32
CA ALA A 234 8.38 2.69 25.41
C ALA A 234 7.93 1.29 25.85
N GLU A 235 6.62 1.06 25.87
CA GLU A 235 6.02 -0.24 26.24
C GLU A 235 5.89 -1.23 25.08
N GLN A 236 6.30 -0.84 23.85
CA GLN A 236 6.21 -1.67 22.64
C GLN A 236 4.81 -2.25 22.38
N LEU A 237 3.77 -1.49 22.70
CA LEU A 237 2.37 -1.94 22.62
C LEU A 237 1.88 -2.08 21.18
N CYS A 238 2.36 -1.22 20.29
CA CYS A 238 2.01 -1.22 18.87
C CYS A 238 3.04 -0.43 18.07
N SER A 239 2.93 -0.49 16.74
CA SER A 239 3.69 0.42 15.86
C SER A 239 3.23 1.86 16.07
N ILE A 240 4.17 2.78 16.28
CA ILE A 240 3.87 4.19 16.43
C ILE A 240 4.29 4.91 15.16
N GLY A 241 3.31 5.58 14.59
CA GLY A 241 3.49 6.31 13.34
C GLY A 241 3.67 5.37 12.14
N SER A 242 3.38 5.92 11.00
CA SER A 242 3.27 5.26 9.71
C SER A 242 4.59 4.81 9.10
N GLY A 243 5.71 4.91 9.76
CA GLY A 243 6.99 4.51 9.14
C GLY A 243 6.87 3.16 8.43
N ALA A 244 6.05 2.29 8.97
CA ALA A 244 5.73 0.99 8.40
C ALA A 244 4.71 1.07 7.25
N VAL A 245 3.64 1.86 7.37
CA VAL A 245 2.60 1.99 6.33
C VAL A 245 3.03 2.97 5.25
N GLU A 246 3.64 4.10 5.61
CA GLU A 246 4.24 5.02 4.65
C GLU A 246 5.26 4.30 3.77
N SER A 247 6.09 3.43 4.37
CA SER A 247 6.99 2.54 3.64
C SER A 247 6.21 1.59 2.71
N ALA A 248 5.06 1.05 3.14
CA ALA A 248 4.23 0.19 2.30
C ALA A 248 3.65 0.96 1.11
N VAL A 249 3.03 2.12 1.34
CA VAL A 249 2.50 2.98 0.26
C VAL A 249 3.61 3.40 -0.70
N LYS A 250 4.78 3.80 -0.18
CA LYS A 250 5.94 4.15 -1.01
C LYS A 250 6.43 2.95 -1.82
N GLN A 251 6.54 1.78 -1.21
CA GLN A 251 6.98 0.57 -1.91
C GLN A 251 5.98 0.12 -2.97
N ILE A 252 4.67 0.15 -2.67
CA ILE A 252 3.61 -0.17 -3.62
C ILE A 252 3.58 0.89 -4.73
N GLY A 253 3.54 2.17 -4.35
CA GLY A 253 3.50 3.32 -5.27
C GLY A 253 4.69 3.39 -6.21
N ARG A 254 5.86 2.92 -5.79
CA ARG A 254 7.09 2.92 -6.60
C ARG A 254 6.89 2.30 -7.98
N ARG A 255 6.05 1.27 -8.10
CA ARG A 255 5.73 0.65 -9.40
C ARG A 255 4.67 1.42 -10.18
N LEU A 256 3.67 1.95 -9.49
CA LEU A 256 2.55 2.63 -10.14
C LEU A 256 2.89 4.05 -10.59
N GLN A 257 3.84 4.69 -9.90
CA GLN A 257 4.24 6.08 -10.08
C GLN A 257 5.59 6.24 -10.81
N ILE A 258 6.04 5.22 -11.54
CA ILE A 258 7.20 5.34 -12.42
C ILE A 258 6.99 6.56 -13.33
N SER A 259 8.04 7.35 -13.56
CA SER A 259 7.98 8.57 -14.33
C SER A 259 7.23 8.38 -15.66
N GLY A 260 6.21 9.19 -15.90
CA GLY A 260 5.37 9.09 -17.09
C GLY A 260 4.29 8.01 -17.07
N ALA A 261 4.25 7.15 -16.06
CA ALA A 261 3.25 6.08 -15.99
C ALA A 261 1.83 6.61 -15.93
N ARG A 262 0.96 6.03 -16.77
CA ARG A 262 -0.49 6.26 -16.79
C ARG A 262 -1.18 4.91 -16.98
N TRP A 263 -2.22 4.67 -16.23
CA TRP A 263 -2.90 3.38 -16.17
C TRP A 263 -4.31 3.44 -16.73
N ASN A 264 -4.75 2.36 -17.37
CA ASN A 264 -6.19 2.15 -17.53
C ASN A 264 -6.76 1.68 -16.21
N THR A 265 -7.96 2.12 -15.87
CA THR A 265 -8.69 1.73 -14.66
C THR A 265 -8.65 0.20 -14.44
N ALA A 266 -8.96 -0.58 -15.46
CA ALA A 266 -8.98 -2.05 -15.40
C ALA A 266 -7.60 -2.70 -15.13
N SER A 267 -6.49 -1.98 -15.35
CA SER A 267 -5.13 -2.49 -15.16
C SER A 267 -4.54 -2.18 -13.77
N VAL A 268 -5.21 -1.37 -12.96
CA VAL A 268 -4.69 -0.91 -11.66
C VAL A 268 -4.67 -2.06 -10.66
N ASN A 269 -5.81 -2.71 -10.40
CA ASN A 269 -5.89 -3.81 -9.43
C ASN A 269 -4.97 -4.98 -9.78
N PRO A 270 -4.89 -5.48 -11.03
CA PRO A 270 -3.91 -6.51 -11.40
C PRO A 270 -2.46 -6.10 -11.10
N MET A 271 -2.09 -4.85 -11.33
CA MET A 271 -0.74 -4.37 -11.04
C MET A 271 -0.49 -4.19 -9.54
N LEU A 272 -1.48 -3.72 -8.77
CA LEU A 272 -1.40 -3.65 -7.32
C LEU A 272 -1.21 -5.06 -6.73
N SER A 273 -2.01 -6.03 -7.19
CA SER A 273 -1.94 -7.42 -6.76
C SER A 273 -0.55 -8.03 -7.06
N LEU A 274 -0.03 -7.86 -8.28
CA LEU A 274 1.32 -8.30 -8.64
C LEU A 274 2.39 -7.65 -7.76
N ARG A 275 2.29 -6.33 -7.54
CA ARG A 275 3.27 -5.61 -6.72
C ARG A 275 3.24 -6.08 -5.27
N CYS A 276 2.06 -6.28 -4.69
CA CYS A 276 1.91 -6.82 -3.34
C CYS A 276 2.42 -8.26 -3.25
N ALA A 277 2.12 -9.11 -4.23
CA ALA A 277 2.65 -10.49 -4.31
C ALA A 277 4.19 -10.50 -4.34
N TYR A 278 4.81 -9.58 -5.09
CA TYR A 278 6.27 -9.41 -5.09
C TYR A 278 6.80 -9.02 -3.70
N LEU A 279 6.19 -8.03 -3.05
CA LEU A 279 6.60 -7.55 -1.73
C LEU A 279 6.39 -8.60 -0.63
N ASN A 280 5.40 -9.46 -0.80
CA ASN A 280 5.11 -10.58 0.10
C ASN A 280 5.96 -11.84 -0.18
N GLY A 281 6.87 -11.79 -1.18
CA GLY A 281 7.71 -12.92 -1.54
C GLY A 281 7.03 -14.05 -2.32
N GLN A 282 5.78 -13.87 -2.76
CA GLN A 282 5.01 -14.90 -3.50
C GLN A 282 5.54 -15.16 -4.92
N LEU A 283 6.40 -14.28 -5.45
CA LEU A 283 7.08 -14.45 -6.73
C LEU A 283 8.49 -15.07 -6.58
N ALA A 284 8.86 -15.54 -5.39
CA ALA A 284 10.07 -16.32 -5.19
C ALA A 284 9.79 -17.75 -5.67
N SER A 285 10.57 -18.20 -6.65
CA SER A 285 10.60 -19.59 -7.13
C SER A 285 11.28 -20.49 -6.15
#